data_088384c7cbdbe7bfa533d221248fc998
#
_entry.id   088384c7cbdbe7bfa533d221248fc998
#
_cell.length_a   1.000
_cell.length_b   1.000
_cell.length_c   1.000
_cell.angle_alpha   90.00
_cell.angle_beta   90.00
_cell.angle_gamma   90.00
#
_symmetry.space_group_name_H-M   'P 1'
#
loop_
_entity.id
_entity.type
_entity.pdbx_description
1 polymer ?
#
loop_
_entity_poly.entity_id
_entity_poly.type
_entity_poly.pdbx_seq_one_letter_code
_entity_poly.pdbx_strand_id
1 'polypeptide(L)'
;MKKVAIQGTLGSYHDIAAHKYFEGEEIELICCANFEDVFGAIKKDSQTIGMLAIENTIAGSLLHNNELLRQSGAQIVGEYKLRISHSFVCLPDEDWDDITEVNSHPIALMQCREFLGQHPGIKVVEGEDTARSAEIIQQEHLKGHAAICSKAAAERYGCLLYTSPS
;
A
#
# COMPACT_ATOMS: atom_id res chain seq x y z
N MET A 1 16.90 -6.01 17.28
CA MET A 1 16.08 -5.76 16.08
C MET A 1 14.79 -5.08 16.50
N LYS A 2 14.48 -3.97 15.85
CA LYS A 2 13.30 -3.16 16.16
C LYS A 2 12.07 -3.72 15.45
N LYS A 3 10.97 -3.91 16.17
CA LYS A 3 9.72 -4.40 15.58
C LYS A 3 8.86 -3.23 15.14
N VAL A 4 8.41 -3.24 13.88
CA VAL A 4 7.58 -2.20 13.29
C VAL A 4 6.32 -2.83 12.72
N ALA A 5 5.17 -2.50 13.28
CA ALA A 5 3.87 -2.93 12.77
C ALA A 5 3.38 -1.96 11.70
N ILE A 6 2.95 -2.51 10.57
CA ILE A 6 2.43 -1.75 9.43
C ILE A 6 1.09 -2.35 8.97
N GLN A 7 0.26 -1.53 8.35
CA GLN A 7 -0.87 -2.04 7.57
C GLN A 7 -0.40 -2.31 6.14
N GLY A 8 -0.69 -3.48 5.64
CA GLY A 8 -0.30 -3.92 4.30
C GLY A 8 0.76 -5.01 4.31
N THR A 9 1.18 -5.39 3.13
CA THR A 9 2.19 -6.42 2.92
C THR A 9 3.55 -5.83 2.56
N LEU A 10 4.53 -6.69 2.37
CA LEU A 10 5.86 -6.28 1.90
C LEU A 10 5.74 -5.63 0.51
N GLY A 11 6.38 -4.49 0.33
CA GLY A 11 6.28 -3.65 -0.87
C GLY A 11 5.20 -2.57 -0.77
N SER A 12 4.39 -2.54 0.28
CA SER A 12 3.40 -1.49 0.51
C SER A 12 4.06 -0.14 0.81
N TYR A 13 3.30 0.94 0.73
CA TYR A 13 3.84 2.27 1.07
C TYR A 13 4.23 2.38 2.54
N HIS A 14 3.53 1.67 3.43
CA HIS A 14 3.92 1.60 4.84
C HIS A 14 5.25 0.88 5.03
N ASP A 15 5.50 -0.19 4.30
CA ASP A 15 6.79 -0.89 4.29
C ASP A 15 7.90 0.06 3.84
N ILE A 16 7.70 0.75 2.71
CA ILE A 16 8.66 1.72 2.18
C ILE A 16 8.94 2.83 3.21
N ALA A 17 7.88 3.38 3.82
CA ALA A 17 8.01 4.42 4.84
C ALA A 17 8.78 3.93 6.06
N ALA A 18 8.50 2.71 6.52
CA ALA A 18 9.19 2.13 7.68
C ALA A 18 10.70 1.98 7.42
N HIS A 19 11.07 1.42 6.28
CA HIS A 19 12.49 1.25 5.93
C HIS A 19 13.22 2.59 5.71
N LYS A 20 12.54 3.59 5.20
CA LYS A 20 13.12 4.92 5.04
C LYS A 20 13.27 5.65 6.36
N TYR A 21 12.26 5.57 7.23
CA TYR A 21 12.32 6.21 8.55
C TYR A 21 13.42 5.60 9.43
N PHE A 22 13.58 4.29 9.38
CA PHE A 22 14.58 3.55 10.15
C PHE A 22 15.83 3.19 9.31
N GLU A 23 16.16 4.02 8.34
CA GLU A 23 17.32 3.78 7.48
C GLU A 23 18.60 3.58 8.29
N GLY A 24 19.33 2.50 7.99
CA GLY A 24 20.53 2.12 8.73
C GLY A 24 20.27 1.27 9.98
N GLU A 25 19.03 1.02 10.34
CA GLU A 25 18.65 0.14 11.44
C GLU A 25 18.06 -1.17 10.91
N GLU A 26 18.28 -2.26 11.64
CA GLU A 26 17.57 -3.51 11.35
C GLU A 26 16.17 -3.47 11.94
N ILE A 27 15.16 -3.69 11.11
CA ILE A 27 13.77 -3.74 11.53
C ILE A 27 13.13 -5.05 11.14
N GLU A 28 12.22 -5.53 11.99
CA GLU A 28 11.35 -6.65 11.72
C GLU A 28 9.93 -6.12 11.50
N LEU A 29 9.38 -6.34 10.30
CA LEU A 29 8.03 -5.88 9.99
C LEU A 29 6.98 -6.87 10.50
N ILE A 30 5.95 -6.33 11.16
CA ILE A 30 4.74 -7.05 11.49
C ILE A 30 3.66 -6.54 10.54
N CYS A 31 3.36 -7.34 9.50
CA CYS A 31 2.37 -6.98 8.49
C CYS A 31 0.96 -7.27 9.01
N CYS A 32 0.15 -6.24 9.08
CA CYS A 32 -1.23 -6.29 9.59
C CYS A 32 -2.22 -6.03 8.46
N ALA A 33 -3.36 -6.70 8.49
CA ALA A 33 -4.39 -6.54 7.47
C ALA A 33 -5.07 -5.16 7.54
N ASN A 34 -5.22 -4.62 8.73
CA ASN A 34 -5.89 -3.34 8.98
C ASN A 34 -5.17 -2.53 10.05
N PHE A 35 -5.58 -1.28 10.22
CA PHE A 35 -4.95 -0.37 11.19
C PHE A 35 -5.26 -0.75 12.64
N GLU A 36 -6.41 -1.34 12.92
CA GLU A 36 -6.77 -1.85 14.24
C GLU A 36 -5.75 -2.89 14.71
N ASP A 37 -5.32 -3.77 13.82
CA ASP A 37 -4.33 -4.80 14.12
C ASP A 37 -2.94 -4.21 14.40
N VAL A 38 -2.60 -3.08 13.79
CA VAL A 38 -1.37 -2.34 14.10
C VAL A 38 -1.38 -1.90 15.57
N PHE A 39 -2.49 -1.31 16.02
CA PHE A 39 -2.64 -0.92 17.43
C PHE A 39 -2.70 -2.13 18.36
N GLY A 40 -3.29 -3.23 17.90
CA GLY A 40 -3.28 -4.51 18.63
C GLY A 40 -1.86 -5.03 18.85
N ALA A 41 -0.99 -4.94 17.84
CA ALA A 41 0.41 -5.33 17.95
C ALA A 41 1.17 -4.48 18.97
N ILE A 42 0.95 -3.16 18.97
CA ILE A 42 1.54 -2.22 19.94
C ILE A 42 1.09 -2.56 21.35
N LYS A 43 -0.19 -2.84 21.53
CA LYS A 43 -0.78 -3.20 22.83
C LYS A 43 -0.22 -4.53 23.36
N LYS A 44 0.02 -5.49 22.47
CA LYS A 44 0.54 -6.80 22.83
C LYS A 44 2.01 -6.75 23.25
N ASP A 45 2.79 -5.89 22.60
CA ASP A 45 4.20 -5.70 22.91
C ASP A 45 4.53 -4.19 22.84
N SER A 46 4.72 -3.60 24.02
CA SER A 46 4.95 -2.15 24.17
C SER A 46 6.26 -1.65 23.49
N GLN A 47 7.14 -2.55 23.10
CA GLN A 47 8.35 -2.19 22.34
C GLN A 47 8.10 -2.12 20.82
N THR A 48 6.95 -2.60 20.36
CA THR A 48 6.56 -2.49 18.96
C THR A 48 6.22 -1.04 18.61
N ILE A 49 6.76 -0.57 17.49
CA ILE A 49 6.45 0.74 16.93
C ILE A 49 5.44 0.54 15.80
N GLY A 50 4.39 1.36 15.77
CA GLY A 50 3.45 1.38 14.64
C GLY A 50 3.86 2.44 13.62
N MET A 51 3.83 2.10 12.34
CA MET A 51 3.92 3.05 11.25
C MET A 51 2.53 3.23 10.66
N LEU A 52 2.00 4.43 10.73
CA LEU A 52 0.59 4.70 10.50
C LEU A 52 0.40 5.90 9.57
N ALA A 53 -0.31 5.72 8.49
CA ALA A 53 -0.72 6.84 7.63
C ALA A 53 -1.75 7.70 8.36
N ILE A 54 -1.50 8.98 8.49
CA ILE A 54 -2.37 9.95 9.18
C ILE A 54 -3.02 10.91 8.19
N GLU A 55 -2.31 11.29 7.16
CA GLU A 55 -2.75 12.28 6.20
C GLU A 55 -2.23 11.94 4.80
N ASN A 56 -3.03 12.29 3.81
CA ASN A 56 -2.67 12.17 2.39
C ASN A 56 -3.06 13.47 1.69
N THR A 57 -2.21 14.00 0.81
CA THR A 57 -2.45 15.30 0.15
C THR A 57 -3.71 15.34 -0.71
N ILE A 58 -4.16 14.19 -1.22
CA ILE A 58 -5.37 14.09 -2.03
C ILE A 58 -6.57 13.66 -1.20
N ALA A 59 -6.41 12.61 -0.38
CA ALA A 59 -7.48 12.09 0.48
C ALA A 59 -7.72 12.94 1.73
N GLY A 60 -6.78 13.80 2.10
CA GLY A 60 -6.85 14.59 3.34
C GLY A 60 -6.51 13.77 4.58
N SER A 61 -7.04 14.19 5.72
CA SER A 61 -6.83 13.48 6.97
C SER A 61 -7.53 12.12 6.97
N LEU A 62 -6.81 11.10 7.44
CA LEU A 62 -7.38 9.76 7.65
C LEU A 62 -8.01 9.72 9.03
N LEU A 63 -9.25 10.20 9.13
CA LEU A 63 -9.94 10.41 10.41
C LEU A 63 -10.07 9.14 11.24
N HIS A 64 -10.30 8.00 10.60
CA HIS A 64 -10.37 6.72 11.30
C HIS A 64 -9.04 6.39 12.01
N ASN A 65 -7.92 6.62 11.35
CA ASN A 65 -6.60 6.38 11.94
C ASN A 65 -6.30 7.36 13.07
N ASN A 66 -6.71 8.61 12.93
CA ASN A 66 -6.60 9.61 14.00
C ASN A 66 -7.41 9.19 15.24
N GLU A 67 -8.61 8.66 15.04
CA GLU A 67 -9.45 8.19 16.14
C GLU A 67 -8.85 6.95 16.82
N LEU A 68 -8.33 5.99 16.07
CA LEU A 68 -7.63 4.84 16.61
C LEU A 68 -6.42 5.26 17.46
N LEU A 69 -5.65 6.23 16.97
CA LEU A 69 -4.50 6.78 17.68
C LEU A 69 -4.95 7.42 19.01
N ARG A 70 -6.00 8.23 18.97
CA ARG A 70 -6.56 8.88 20.17
C ARG A 70 -7.01 7.87 21.21
N GLN A 71 -7.69 6.81 20.79
CA GLN A 71 -8.22 5.78 21.70
C GLN A 71 -7.13 4.85 22.26
N SER A 72 -6.03 4.66 21.55
CA SER A 72 -5.00 3.69 21.89
C SER A 72 -4.12 4.09 23.08
N GLY A 73 -4.01 5.40 23.34
CA GLY A 73 -3.04 5.92 24.31
C GLY A 73 -1.59 5.86 23.83
N ALA A 74 -1.35 5.46 22.58
CA ALA A 74 -0.01 5.44 22.01
C ALA A 74 0.54 6.86 21.83
N GLN A 75 1.85 7.00 21.94
CA GLN A 75 2.54 8.28 21.77
C GLN A 75 3.16 8.36 20.38
N ILE A 76 3.05 9.51 19.76
CA ILE A 76 3.74 9.79 18.49
C ILE A 76 5.21 10.07 18.79
N VAL A 77 6.11 9.27 18.24
CA VAL A 77 7.56 9.41 18.46
C VAL A 77 8.29 9.98 17.24
N GLY A 78 7.62 10.13 16.13
CA GLY A 78 8.19 10.72 14.93
C GLY A 78 7.20 10.78 13.79
N GLU A 79 7.60 11.41 12.69
CA GLU A 79 6.81 11.49 11.46
C GLU A 79 7.69 11.33 10.23
N TYR A 80 7.10 10.89 9.13
CA TYR A 80 7.76 10.78 7.85
C TYR A 80 6.81 11.16 6.71
N LYS A 81 7.29 11.99 5.80
CA LYS A 81 6.54 12.36 4.59
C LYS A 81 7.06 11.52 3.44
N LEU A 82 6.23 10.58 3.01
CA LEU A 82 6.54 9.74 1.87
C LEU A 82 5.89 10.29 0.60
N ARG A 83 6.69 10.52 -0.44
CA ARG A 83 6.15 10.80 -1.77
C ARG A 83 5.59 9.51 -2.34
N ILE A 84 4.28 9.51 -2.61
CA ILE A 84 3.59 8.37 -3.21
C ILE A 84 3.62 8.52 -4.73
N SER A 85 4.14 7.50 -5.42
CA SER A 85 4.12 7.40 -6.87
C SER A 85 3.58 6.03 -7.23
N HIS A 86 2.43 6.02 -7.89
CA HIS A 86 1.77 4.78 -8.28
C HIS A 86 2.28 4.29 -9.63
N SER A 87 2.24 2.96 -9.80
CA SER A 87 2.55 2.29 -11.06
C SER A 87 1.38 1.40 -11.46
N PHE A 88 1.05 1.40 -12.75
CA PHE A 88 0.07 0.48 -13.32
C PHE A 88 0.81 -0.76 -13.80
N VAL A 89 0.50 -1.91 -13.23
CA VAL A 89 1.28 -3.14 -13.44
C VAL A 89 0.40 -4.32 -13.81
N CYS A 90 0.96 -5.26 -14.55
CA CYS A 90 0.29 -6.50 -14.94
C CYS A 90 1.30 -7.65 -15.01
N LEU A 91 0.83 -8.85 -15.38
CA LEU A 91 1.74 -9.98 -15.64
C LEU A 91 2.67 -9.66 -16.81
N PRO A 92 3.94 -10.16 -16.79
CA PRO A 92 4.93 -9.84 -17.80
C PRO A 92 4.58 -10.31 -19.22
N ASP A 93 3.72 -11.32 -19.34
CA ASP A 93 3.30 -11.92 -20.61
C ASP A 93 2.02 -11.28 -21.20
N GLU A 94 1.54 -10.19 -20.61
CA GLU A 94 0.34 -9.51 -21.07
C GLU A 94 0.63 -8.13 -21.65
N ASP A 95 -0.19 -7.73 -22.61
CA ASP A 95 -0.20 -6.41 -23.20
C ASP A 95 -1.36 -5.56 -22.66
N TRP A 96 -1.27 -4.26 -22.93
CA TRP A 96 -2.31 -3.31 -22.53
C TRP A 96 -3.72 -3.72 -22.96
N ASP A 97 -3.85 -4.21 -24.19
CA ASP A 97 -5.16 -4.60 -24.75
C ASP A 97 -5.77 -5.82 -24.06
N ASP A 98 -4.96 -6.59 -23.36
CA ASP A 98 -5.44 -7.75 -22.59
C ASP A 98 -6.10 -7.36 -21.27
N ILE A 99 -5.87 -6.15 -20.79
CA ILE A 99 -6.30 -5.71 -19.46
C ILE A 99 -7.78 -5.30 -19.48
N THR A 100 -8.56 -5.96 -18.65
CA THR A 100 -10.00 -5.71 -18.50
C THR A 100 -10.41 -5.22 -17.12
N GLU A 101 -9.54 -5.40 -16.13
CA GLU A 101 -9.83 -5.06 -14.73
C GLU A 101 -8.57 -4.53 -14.04
N VAL A 102 -8.75 -3.55 -13.16
CA VAL A 102 -7.69 -3.03 -12.30
C VAL A 102 -8.10 -3.10 -10.84
N ASN A 103 -7.20 -3.56 -9.99
CA ASN A 103 -7.42 -3.71 -8.55
C ASN A 103 -6.41 -2.85 -7.79
N SER A 104 -6.85 -2.17 -6.75
CA SER A 104 -5.98 -1.46 -5.81
C SER A 104 -6.77 -1.01 -4.58
N HIS A 105 -6.07 -0.42 -3.63
CA HIS A 105 -6.69 0.24 -2.49
C HIS A 105 -7.54 1.44 -2.96
N PRO A 106 -8.71 1.70 -2.35
CA PRO A 106 -9.59 2.80 -2.74
C PRO A 106 -8.90 4.17 -2.82
N ILE A 107 -8.00 4.49 -1.90
CA ILE A 107 -7.26 5.76 -1.90
C ILE A 107 -6.35 5.85 -3.14
N ALA A 108 -5.66 4.77 -3.50
CA ALA A 108 -4.81 4.75 -4.69
C ALA A 108 -5.63 4.88 -5.96
N LEU A 109 -6.78 4.21 -6.03
CA LEU A 109 -7.70 4.34 -7.17
C LEU A 109 -8.22 5.79 -7.31
N MET A 110 -8.54 6.44 -6.21
CA MET A 110 -8.96 7.84 -6.20
C MET A 110 -7.84 8.77 -6.71
N GLN A 111 -6.60 8.52 -6.32
CA GLN A 111 -5.44 9.28 -6.78
C GLN A 111 -5.15 9.10 -8.28
N CYS A 112 -5.60 7.99 -8.86
CA CYS A 112 -5.43 7.66 -10.27
C CYS A 112 -6.71 7.85 -11.09
N ARG A 113 -7.73 8.47 -10.54
CA ARG A 113 -9.05 8.62 -11.17
C ARG A 113 -9.01 9.28 -12.55
N GLU A 114 -8.13 10.22 -12.75
CA GLU A 114 -7.98 10.92 -14.03
C GLU A 114 -7.48 9.96 -15.11
N PHE A 115 -6.44 9.23 -14.81
CA PHE A 115 -5.93 8.17 -15.70
C PHE A 115 -6.99 7.10 -15.99
N LEU A 116 -7.67 6.61 -14.96
CA LEU A 116 -8.71 5.60 -15.09
C LEU A 116 -9.90 6.09 -15.90
N GLY A 117 -10.24 7.38 -15.78
CA GLY A 117 -11.30 8.02 -16.57
C GLY A 117 -11.00 8.07 -18.06
N GLN A 118 -9.74 8.03 -18.45
CA GLN A 118 -9.31 7.97 -19.86
C GLN A 118 -9.42 6.53 -20.43
N HIS A 119 -9.64 5.54 -19.59
CA HIS A 119 -9.72 4.12 -19.95
C HIS A 119 -11.01 3.49 -19.42
N PRO A 120 -12.19 3.94 -19.90
CA PRO A 120 -13.48 3.51 -19.35
C PRO A 120 -13.80 2.03 -19.59
N GLY A 121 -13.08 1.36 -20.50
CA GLY A 121 -13.22 -0.07 -20.74
C GLY A 121 -12.61 -0.95 -19.65
N ILE A 122 -11.84 -0.40 -18.74
CA ILE A 122 -11.20 -1.14 -17.64
C ILE A 122 -12.10 -1.05 -16.41
N LYS A 123 -12.52 -2.21 -15.90
CA LYS A 123 -13.32 -2.31 -14.67
C LYS A 123 -12.42 -2.00 -13.47
N VAL A 124 -12.87 -1.09 -12.61
CA VAL A 124 -12.13 -0.71 -11.39
C VAL A 124 -12.70 -1.48 -10.20
N VAL A 125 -11.85 -2.22 -9.50
CA VAL A 125 -12.23 -3.03 -8.35
C VAL A 125 -11.40 -2.65 -7.13
N GLU A 126 -12.05 -2.36 -6.03
CA GLU A 126 -11.39 -2.03 -4.78
C GLU A 126 -10.84 -3.28 -4.09
N GLY A 127 -9.58 -3.20 -3.66
CA GLY A 127 -8.87 -4.21 -2.89
C GLY A 127 -8.43 -3.69 -1.53
N GLU A 128 -7.88 -4.57 -0.73
CA GLU A 128 -7.45 -4.24 0.65
C GLU A 128 -6.18 -3.41 0.69
N ASP A 129 -5.27 -3.61 -0.25
CA ASP A 129 -3.94 -3.03 -0.23
C ASP A 129 -3.35 -2.98 -1.65
N THR A 130 -2.53 -1.96 -1.91
CA THR A 130 -1.88 -1.79 -3.21
C THR A 130 -0.92 -2.93 -3.54
N ALA A 131 0.01 -3.23 -2.64
CA ALA A 131 1.00 -4.29 -2.84
C ALA A 131 0.34 -5.68 -2.89
N ARG A 132 -0.68 -5.91 -2.06
CA ARG A 132 -1.43 -7.17 -2.05
C ARG A 132 -2.13 -7.43 -3.39
N SER A 133 -2.61 -6.38 -4.05
CA SER A 133 -3.23 -6.49 -5.38
C SER A 133 -2.24 -7.03 -6.42
N ALA A 134 -1.00 -6.55 -6.41
CA ALA A 134 0.07 -7.06 -7.28
C ALA A 134 0.47 -8.50 -6.92
N GLU A 135 0.57 -8.78 -5.62
CA GLU A 135 0.88 -10.12 -5.12
C GLU A 135 -0.13 -11.16 -5.58
N ILE A 136 -1.43 -10.86 -5.48
CA ILE A 136 -2.51 -11.76 -5.89
C ILE A 136 -2.43 -12.05 -7.39
N ILE A 137 -2.21 -11.04 -8.23
CA ILE A 137 -2.07 -11.21 -9.67
C ILE A 137 -0.93 -12.18 -9.99
N GLN A 138 0.19 -12.04 -9.33
CA GLN A 138 1.36 -12.90 -9.52
C GLN A 138 1.11 -14.32 -9.00
N GLN A 139 0.62 -14.46 -7.78
CA GLN A 139 0.41 -15.77 -7.15
C GLN A 139 -0.65 -16.61 -7.86
N GLU A 140 -1.76 -15.99 -8.28
CA GLU A 140 -2.87 -16.67 -8.93
C GLU A 140 -2.79 -16.60 -10.45
N HIS A 141 -1.76 -15.97 -10.99
CA HIS A 141 -1.54 -15.79 -12.42
C HIS A 141 -2.80 -15.25 -13.14
N LEU A 142 -3.33 -14.14 -12.62
CA LEU A 142 -4.60 -13.57 -13.10
C LEU A 142 -4.41 -12.81 -14.41
N LYS A 143 -4.78 -13.43 -15.52
CA LYS A 143 -4.78 -12.80 -16.84
C LYS A 143 -5.91 -11.78 -16.96
N GLY A 144 -5.64 -10.69 -17.68
CA GLY A 144 -6.59 -9.60 -17.86
C GLY A 144 -6.69 -8.66 -16.66
N HIS A 145 -5.91 -8.90 -15.61
CA HIS A 145 -5.91 -8.09 -14.39
C HIS A 145 -4.67 -7.22 -14.30
N ALA A 146 -4.88 -5.98 -13.90
CA ALA A 146 -3.81 -5.05 -13.53
C ALA A 146 -3.94 -4.67 -12.06
N ALA A 147 -2.89 -4.12 -11.50
CA ALA A 147 -2.88 -3.51 -10.19
C ALA A 147 -2.27 -2.12 -10.26
N ILE A 148 -2.67 -1.25 -9.34
CA ILE A 148 -2.00 0.01 -9.08
C ILE A 148 -1.29 -0.13 -7.74
N CYS A 149 0.03 -0.02 -7.77
CA CYS A 149 0.89 -0.24 -6.60
C CYS A 149 2.17 0.58 -6.72
N SER A 150 3.04 0.46 -5.72
CA SER A 150 4.37 1.05 -5.80
C SER A 150 5.26 0.32 -6.80
N LYS A 151 6.28 1.00 -7.31
CA LYS A 151 7.32 0.37 -8.14
C LYS A 151 8.01 -0.77 -7.37
N ALA A 152 8.26 -0.58 -6.07
CA ALA A 152 8.86 -1.61 -5.22
C ALA A 152 8.00 -2.88 -5.14
N ALA A 153 6.67 -2.73 -5.03
CA ALA A 153 5.75 -3.88 -5.08
C ALA A 153 5.78 -4.57 -6.45
N ALA A 154 5.80 -3.81 -7.53
CA ALA A 154 5.89 -4.36 -8.88
C ALA A 154 7.16 -5.20 -9.06
N GLU A 155 8.29 -4.70 -8.63
CA GLU A 155 9.58 -5.41 -8.69
C GLU A 155 9.57 -6.66 -7.80
N ARG A 156 9.05 -6.54 -6.58
CA ARG A 156 9.00 -7.64 -5.63
C ARG A 156 8.16 -8.82 -6.12
N TYR A 157 7.02 -8.53 -6.73
CA TYR A 157 6.09 -9.57 -7.19
C TYR A 157 6.22 -9.90 -8.68
N GLY A 158 7.29 -9.44 -9.33
CA GLY A 158 7.61 -9.79 -10.71
C GLY A 158 6.58 -9.32 -11.73
N CYS A 159 5.90 -8.21 -11.46
CA CYS A 159 4.96 -7.60 -12.38
C CYS A 159 5.64 -6.65 -13.35
N LEU A 160 5.13 -6.59 -14.58
CA LEU A 160 5.57 -5.62 -15.56
C LEU A 160 4.98 -4.26 -15.27
N LEU A 161 5.84 -3.25 -15.10
CA LEU A 161 5.42 -1.86 -14.99
C LEU A 161 5.02 -1.36 -16.36
N TYR A 162 3.77 -0.97 -16.52
CA TYR A 162 3.24 -0.49 -17.80
C TYR A 162 3.33 1.03 -17.93
N THR A 163 2.89 1.77 -16.89
CA THR A 163 2.91 3.23 -16.87
C THR A 163 2.75 3.75 -15.43
N SER A 164 2.97 5.07 -15.27
CA SER A 164 2.71 5.77 -14.00
C SER A 164 1.39 6.53 -14.12
N PRO A 165 0.31 6.04 -13.49
CA PRO A 165 -1.02 6.64 -13.62
C PRO A 165 -1.27 7.85 -12.73
N SER A 166 -0.33 8.19 -11.87
CA SER A 166 -0.46 9.33 -10.93
C SER A 166 0.39 10.53 -11.30
#